data_e0183f2d55bf51f87648095fe89ee13e
#
_entry.id   e0183f2d55bf51f87648095fe89ee13e
#
_cell.length_a   1.000
_cell.length_b   1.000
_cell.length_c   1.000
_cell.angle_alpha   90.00
_cell.angle_beta   90.00
_cell.angle_gamma   90.00
#
_symmetry.space_group_name_H-M   'P 1'
#
loop_
_entity.id
_entity.type
_entity.pdbx_description
1 polymer ?
#
loop_
_entity_poly.entity_id
_entity_poly.type
_entity_poly.pdbx_seq_one_letter_code
_entity_poly.pdbx_strand_id
1 'polypeptide(L)'
;MEVMFLFYEDLLKEADEEGLIVREKDLPGYDGRIYQNRIAINKNLPTQTDKACVLAEELGHYYTSTGDILDQSDPAHRKQERHARLWGYNRAVGLSGIIHGYRKHCRNQHELAECLHVSEEYLQEAIACYRDKYGCSVEVDGYLIVFEPCLAVYERFEDTEDL
;
A
#
# COMPACT_ATOMS: atom_id res chain seq x y z
N MET A 1 18.38 -1.55 1.71
CA MET A 1 16.95 -1.89 1.50
C MET A 1 16.51 -1.28 0.18
N GLU A 2 16.09 -2.12 -0.73
CA GLU A 2 15.60 -1.68 -2.04
C GLU A 2 14.12 -1.28 -1.92
N VAL A 3 13.80 -0.06 -2.33
CA VAL A 3 12.42 0.42 -2.41
C VAL A 3 11.91 0.16 -3.81
N MET A 4 10.89 -0.68 -3.92
CA MET A 4 10.22 -0.95 -5.18
C MET A 4 9.07 0.04 -5.34
N PHE A 5 9.17 0.91 -6.34
CA PHE A 5 8.10 1.84 -6.67
C PHE A 5 6.87 1.11 -7.23
N LEU A 6 5.72 1.69 -7.01
CA LEU A 6 4.46 1.15 -7.51
C LEU A 6 4.20 1.66 -8.93
N PHE A 7 4.60 0.87 -9.92
CA PHE A 7 4.22 1.12 -11.30
C PHE A 7 3.12 0.15 -11.74
N TYR A 8 2.12 0.67 -12.42
CA TYR A 8 1.01 -0.14 -12.91
C TYR A 8 1.47 -1.28 -13.82
N GLU A 9 2.43 -1.01 -14.69
CA GLU A 9 3.01 -2.01 -15.59
C GLU A 9 3.72 -3.14 -14.85
N ASP A 10 4.41 -2.83 -13.75
CA ASP A 10 5.09 -3.85 -12.93
C ASP A 10 4.08 -4.75 -12.22
N LEU A 11 2.99 -4.18 -11.73
CA LEU A 11 1.90 -4.95 -11.14
C LEU A 11 1.17 -5.82 -12.16
N LEU A 12 1.02 -5.35 -13.40
CA LEU A 12 0.46 -6.17 -14.49
C LEU A 12 1.35 -7.37 -14.80
N LYS A 13 2.67 -7.19 -14.82
CA LYS A 13 3.63 -8.30 -14.99
C LYS A 13 3.56 -9.29 -13.83
N GLU A 14 3.53 -8.79 -12.60
CA GLU A 14 3.38 -9.62 -11.40
C GLU A 14 2.11 -10.46 -11.47
N ALA A 15 0.98 -9.86 -11.85
CA ALA A 15 -0.28 -10.55 -12.04
C ALA A 15 -0.19 -11.65 -13.14
N ASP A 16 0.45 -11.35 -14.25
CA ASP A 16 0.63 -12.30 -15.35
C ASP A 16 1.50 -13.51 -14.93
N GLU A 17 2.57 -13.26 -14.19
CA GLU A 17 3.43 -14.32 -13.62
C GLU A 17 2.67 -15.24 -12.67
N GLU A 18 1.69 -14.72 -11.95
CA GLU A 18 0.79 -15.49 -11.08
C GLU A 18 -0.36 -16.19 -11.83
N GLY A 19 -0.45 -16.01 -13.14
CA GLY A 19 -1.53 -16.58 -13.95
C GLY A 19 -2.86 -15.82 -13.83
N LEU A 20 -2.83 -14.58 -13.36
CA LEU A 20 -4.01 -13.72 -13.26
C LEU A 20 -4.26 -12.99 -14.58
N ILE A 21 -5.53 -12.86 -14.93
CA ILE A 21 -5.98 -12.13 -16.11
C ILE A 21 -6.52 -10.78 -15.68
N VAL A 22 -5.79 -9.70 -15.98
CA VAL A 22 -6.20 -8.33 -15.66
C VAL A 22 -6.79 -7.67 -16.91
N ARG A 23 -7.97 -7.07 -16.76
CA ARG A 23 -8.65 -6.31 -17.83
C ARG A 23 -9.18 -4.99 -17.31
N GLU A 24 -9.00 -3.94 -18.09
CA GLU A 24 -9.67 -2.67 -17.83
C GLU A 24 -11.07 -2.70 -18.44
N LYS A 25 -12.07 -2.39 -17.63
CA LYS A 25 -13.49 -2.43 -18.02
C LYS A 25 -14.24 -1.25 -17.43
N ASP A 26 -15.40 -0.97 -17.97
CA ASP A 26 -16.35 -0.09 -17.32
C ASP A 26 -16.97 -0.80 -16.12
N LEU A 27 -16.74 -0.26 -14.93
CA LEU A 27 -17.20 -0.84 -13.65
C LEU A 27 -18.02 0.20 -12.89
N PRO A 28 -19.32 0.37 -13.21
CA PRO A 28 -20.16 1.34 -12.48
C PRO A 28 -20.20 1.04 -10.98
N GLY A 29 -19.75 2.00 -10.15
CA GLY A 29 -19.75 1.89 -8.71
C GLY A 29 -18.59 1.11 -8.10
N TYR A 30 -17.62 0.66 -8.91
CA TYR A 30 -16.44 -0.08 -8.42
C TYR A 30 -15.16 0.44 -9.08
N ASP A 31 -14.08 0.50 -8.33
CA ASP A 31 -12.75 0.82 -8.86
C ASP A 31 -12.05 -0.43 -9.38
N GLY A 32 -12.19 -1.55 -8.68
CA GLY A 32 -11.67 -2.84 -9.08
C GLY A 32 -12.51 -4.00 -8.54
N ARG A 33 -12.34 -5.17 -9.09
CA ARG A 33 -12.93 -6.43 -8.61
C ARG A 33 -12.06 -7.61 -8.98
N ILE A 34 -11.95 -8.54 -8.06
CA ILE A 34 -11.33 -9.84 -8.32
C ILE A 34 -12.39 -10.96 -8.21
N TYR A 35 -12.33 -11.89 -9.15
CA TYR A 35 -13.09 -13.13 -9.11
C TYR A 35 -12.24 -14.27 -9.65
N GLN A 36 -11.95 -15.25 -8.80
CA GLN A 36 -11.03 -16.35 -9.13
C GLN A 36 -9.67 -15.82 -9.61
N ASN A 37 -9.26 -16.12 -10.86
CA ASN A 37 -8.02 -15.64 -11.46
C ASN A 37 -8.20 -14.42 -12.37
N ARG A 38 -9.32 -13.69 -12.24
CA ARG A 38 -9.64 -12.54 -13.08
C ARG A 38 -9.76 -11.28 -12.23
N ILE A 39 -9.04 -10.24 -12.64
CA ILE A 39 -9.11 -8.91 -12.05
C ILE A 39 -9.64 -7.94 -13.10
N ALA A 40 -10.68 -7.18 -12.74
CA ALA A 40 -11.17 -6.07 -13.52
C ALA A 40 -10.78 -4.74 -12.83
N ILE A 41 -10.22 -3.83 -13.59
CA ILE A 41 -9.89 -2.46 -13.16
C ILE A 41 -10.78 -1.49 -13.91
N ASN A 42 -11.34 -0.51 -13.21
CA ASN A 42 -12.18 0.50 -13.85
C ASN A 42 -11.33 1.36 -14.80
N LYS A 43 -11.65 1.29 -16.10
CA LYS A 43 -10.95 2.05 -17.14
C LYS A 43 -11.11 3.56 -16.99
N ASN A 44 -12.11 4.02 -16.23
CA ASN A 44 -12.41 5.45 -16.03
C ASN A 44 -11.67 6.06 -14.84
N LEU A 45 -10.81 5.31 -14.15
CA LEU A 45 -9.94 5.88 -13.13
C LEU A 45 -9.06 6.98 -13.72
N PRO A 46 -8.89 8.12 -13.02
CA PRO A 46 -8.28 9.33 -13.60
C PRO A 46 -6.84 9.18 -14.05
N THR A 47 -6.04 8.39 -13.32
CA THR A 47 -4.59 8.29 -13.53
C THR A 47 -4.11 6.86 -13.53
N GLN A 48 -2.91 6.63 -14.07
CA GLN A 48 -2.21 5.33 -13.97
C GLN A 48 -1.86 5.01 -12.51
N THR A 49 -1.56 6.03 -11.71
CA THR A 49 -1.32 5.89 -10.27
C THR A 49 -2.55 5.34 -9.54
N ASP A 50 -3.74 5.85 -9.85
CA ASP A 50 -4.99 5.32 -9.28
C ASP A 50 -5.22 3.86 -9.68
N LYS A 51 -4.99 3.51 -10.94
CA LYS A 51 -5.07 2.12 -11.41
C LYS A 51 -4.08 1.21 -10.70
N ALA A 52 -2.86 1.68 -10.48
CA ALA A 52 -1.83 0.94 -9.74
C ALA A 52 -2.26 0.68 -8.29
N CYS A 53 -2.79 1.67 -7.60
CA CYS A 53 -3.30 1.52 -6.23
C CYS A 53 -4.44 0.50 -6.15
N VAL A 54 -5.38 0.56 -7.08
CA VAL A 54 -6.50 -0.39 -7.15
C VAL A 54 -6.00 -1.80 -7.46
N LEU A 55 -5.09 -1.96 -8.41
CA LEU A 55 -4.52 -3.28 -8.72
C LEU A 55 -3.74 -3.86 -7.54
N ALA A 56 -3.01 -3.04 -6.78
CA ALA A 56 -2.33 -3.48 -5.56
C ALA A 56 -3.33 -4.01 -4.51
N GLU A 57 -4.48 -3.37 -4.36
CA GLU A 57 -5.56 -3.83 -3.48
C GLU A 57 -6.14 -5.18 -3.94
N GLU A 58 -6.43 -5.31 -5.24
CA GLU A 58 -6.95 -6.57 -5.79
C GLU A 58 -5.94 -7.73 -5.71
N LEU A 59 -4.66 -7.46 -5.92
CA LEU A 59 -3.59 -8.43 -5.66
C LEU A 59 -3.51 -8.80 -4.18
N GLY A 60 -3.71 -7.85 -3.28
CA GLY A 60 -3.83 -8.10 -1.86
C GLY A 60 -4.94 -9.09 -1.54
N HIS A 61 -6.10 -8.95 -2.17
CA HIS A 61 -7.19 -9.92 -2.07
C HIS A 61 -6.77 -11.31 -2.56
N TYR A 62 -6.11 -11.37 -3.70
CA TYR A 62 -5.60 -12.63 -4.26
C TYR A 62 -4.65 -13.36 -3.29
N TYR A 63 -3.66 -12.64 -2.75
CA TYR A 63 -2.63 -13.25 -1.90
C TYR A 63 -3.10 -13.58 -0.49
N THR A 64 -4.12 -12.91 0.02
CA THR A 64 -4.54 -13.02 1.43
C THR A 64 -5.89 -13.68 1.63
N SER A 65 -6.70 -13.80 0.58
CA SER A 65 -8.04 -14.37 0.65
C SER A 65 -8.07 -15.83 0.22
N THR A 66 -8.81 -16.64 1.00
CA THR A 66 -9.03 -18.05 0.72
C THR A 66 -10.50 -18.34 0.33
N GLY A 67 -11.22 -17.37 -0.24
CA GLY A 67 -12.63 -17.53 -0.64
C GLY A 67 -13.31 -16.22 -0.99
N ASP A 68 -14.57 -16.28 -1.43
CA ASP A 68 -15.39 -15.11 -1.78
C ASP A 68 -15.68 -14.24 -0.56
N ILE A 69 -15.22 -12.99 -0.58
CA ILE A 69 -15.52 -11.99 0.44
C ILE A 69 -16.80 -11.24 0.02
N LEU A 70 -17.93 -11.91 0.06
CA LEU A 70 -19.22 -11.31 -0.35
C LEU A 70 -19.99 -10.68 0.81
N ASP A 71 -19.69 -11.05 2.05
CA ASP A 71 -20.41 -10.58 3.22
C ASP A 71 -19.46 -9.93 4.23
N GLN A 72 -19.41 -8.60 4.21
CA GLN A 72 -18.62 -7.80 5.16
C GLN A 72 -19.25 -7.69 6.56
N SER A 73 -20.42 -8.26 6.79
CA SER A 73 -21.02 -8.33 8.11
C SER A 73 -20.35 -9.38 9.00
N ASP A 74 -19.68 -10.36 8.40
CA ASP A 74 -18.93 -11.39 9.12
C ASP A 74 -17.57 -10.83 9.61
N PRO A 75 -17.25 -10.94 10.92
CA PRO A 75 -15.96 -10.51 11.45
C PRO A 75 -14.74 -11.16 10.77
N ALA A 76 -14.87 -12.39 10.30
CA ALA A 76 -13.81 -13.08 9.55
C ALA A 76 -13.54 -12.39 8.20
N HIS A 77 -14.59 -11.96 7.49
CA HIS A 77 -14.47 -11.23 6.22
C HIS A 77 -13.84 -9.84 6.42
N ARG A 78 -14.20 -9.13 7.48
CA ARG A 78 -13.56 -7.83 7.81
C ARG A 78 -12.08 -7.98 8.12
N LYS A 79 -11.68 -9.07 8.76
CA LYS A 79 -10.27 -9.39 9.03
C LYS A 79 -9.51 -9.67 7.74
N GLN A 80 -10.09 -10.44 6.82
CA GLN A 80 -9.52 -10.71 5.50
C GLN A 80 -9.38 -9.44 4.68
N GLU A 81 -10.37 -8.57 4.69
CA GLU A 81 -10.34 -7.27 4.01
C GLU A 81 -9.19 -6.39 4.52
N ARG A 82 -9.01 -6.33 5.82
CA ARG A 82 -7.87 -5.59 6.42
C ARG A 82 -6.53 -6.19 6.04
N HIS A 83 -6.41 -7.51 5.99
CA HIS A 83 -5.18 -8.17 5.54
C HIS A 83 -4.87 -7.87 4.07
N ALA A 84 -5.87 -7.89 3.21
CA ALA A 84 -5.74 -7.57 1.80
C ALA A 84 -5.24 -6.14 1.59
N ARG A 85 -5.87 -5.17 2.26
CA ARG A 85 -5.46 -3.76 2.22
C ARG A 85 -4.05 -3.56 2.76
N LEU A 86 -3.73 -4.18 3.88
CA LEU A 86 -2.38 -4.10 4.46
C LEU A 86 -1.33 -4.65 3.50
N TRP A 87 -1.62 -5.75 2.82
CA TRP A 87 -0.73 -6.29 1.79
C TRP A 87 -0.46 -5.24 0.71
N GLY A 88 -1.51 -4.60 0.18
CA GLY A 88 -1.41 -3.54 -0.82
C GLY A 88 -0.60 -2.34 -0.33
N TYR A 89 -0.87 -1.87 0.89
CA TYR A 89 -0.12 -0.75 1.49
C TYR A 89 1.35 -1.10 1.69
N ASN A 90 1.67 -2.30 2.14
CA ASN A 90 3.06 -2.74 2.31
C ASN A 90 3.78 -2.88 0.96
N ARG A 91 3.08 -3.30 -0.08
CA ARG A 91 3.63 -3.38 -1.44
C ARG A 91 3.91 -2.00 -2.03
N ALA A 92 3.01 -1.05 -1.81
CA ALA A 92 3.04 0.27 -2.43
C ALA A 92 3.79 1.32 -1.61
N VAL A 93 3.70 1.25 -0.30
CA VAL A 93 4.27 2.23 0.65
C VAL A 93 5.31 1.54 1.52
N GLY A 94 4.87 0.73 2.48
CA GLY A 94 5.72 0.08 3.46
C GLY A 94 6.42 1.06 4.41
N LEU A 95 6.90 0.55 5.53
CA LEU A 95 7.75 1.36 6.43
C LEU A 95 9.04 1.79 5.72
N SER A 96 9.57 0.93 4.86
CA SER A 96 10.74 1.23 4.02
C SER A 96 10.52 2.39 3.06
N GLY A 97 9.31 2.50 2.49
CA GLY A 97 8.95 3.62 1.61
C GLY A 97 8.89 4.94 2.37
N ILE A 98 8.37 4.94 3.59
CA ILE A 98 8.34 6.12 4.47
C ILE A 98 9.77 6.57 4.80
N ILE A 99 10.66 5.65 5.13
CA ILE A 99 12.08 5.93 5.39
C ILE A 99 12.77 6.45 4.12
N HIS A 100 12.47 5.86 2.97
CA HIS A 100 13.00 6.32 1.69
C HIS A 100 12.60 7.77 1.41
N GLY A 101 11.35 8.14 1.65
CA GLY A 101 10.87 9.51 1.51
C GLY A 101 11.60 10.48 2.44
N TYR A 102 11.85 10.09 3.68
CA TYR A 102 12.67 10.86 4.62
C TYR A 102 14.08 11.10 4.08
N ARG A 103 14.73 10.05 3.56
CA ARG A 103 16.06 10.17 2.97
C ARG A 103 16.09 11.05 1.71
N LYS A 104 14.99 11.12 0.98
CA LYS A 104 14.80 11.98 -0.19
C LYS A 104 14.35 13.39 0.18
N HIS A 105 14.27 13.71 1.47
CA HIS A 105 13.89 15.01 1.99
C HIS A 105 12.47 15.44 1.60
N CYS A 106 11.53 14.49 1.50
CA CYS A 106 10.11 14.81 1.34
C CYS A 106 9.61 15.58 2.56
N ARG A 107 9.03 16.75 2.33
CA ARG A 107 8.66 17.70 3.39
C ARG A 107 7.24 17.51 3.91
N ASN A 108 6.40 16.82 3.13
CA ASN A 108 4.98 16.62 3.44
C ASN A 108 4.45 15.35 2.78
N GLN A 109 3.19 15.02 3.07
CA GLN A 109 2.56 13.81 2.52
C GLN A 109 2.37 13.89 1.00
N HIS A 110 2.16 15.07 0.44
CA HIS A 110 2.07 15.25 -1.01
C HIS A 110 3.37 14.83 -1.70
N GLU A 111 4.51 15.35 -1.25
CA GLU A 111 5.82 15.00 -1.79
C GLU A 111 6.16 13.53 -1.58
N LEU A 112 5.77 12.95 -0.43
CA LEU A 112 5.97 11.53 -0.15
C LEU A 112 5.13 10.67 -1.09
N ALA A 113 3.87 11.01 -1.32
CA ALA A 113 3.00 10.29 -2.25
C ALA A 113 3.56 10.32 -3.68
N GLU A 114 4.03 11.47 -4.15
CA GLU A 114 4.69 11.59 -5.44
C GLU A 114 5.96 10.74 -5.53
N CYS A 115 6.79 10.76 -4.48
CA CYS A 115 8.01 9.97 -4.41
C CYS A 115 7.72 8.46 -4.49
N LEU A 116 6.63 8.00 -3.90
CA LEU A 116 6.23 6.59 -3.87
C LEU A 116 5.30 6.17 -5.03
N HIS A 117 4.93 7.10 -5.89
CA HIS A 117 4.00 6.87 -7.01
C HIS A 117 2.62 6.33 -6.56
N VAL A 118 2.11 6.87 -5.46
CA VAL A 118 0.76 6.61 -4.96
C VAL A 118 -0.04 7.91 -4.87
N SER A 119 -1.38 7.81 -4.78
CA SER A 119 -2.20 8.97 -4.48
C SER A 119 -2.04 9.40 -3.02
N GLU A 120 -2.29 10.67 -2.71
CA GLU A 120 -2.27 11.15 -1.32
C GLU A 120 -3.31 10.43 -0.47
N GLU A 121 -4.48 10.17 -1.01
CA GLU A 121 -5.55 9.43 -0.34
C GLU A 121 -5.09 8.02 0.04
N TYR A 122 -4.48 7.30 -0.90
CA TYR A 122 -3.92 5.97 -0.64
C TYR A 122 -2.83 5.99 0.43
N LEU A 123 -1.95 6.98 0.40
CA LEU A 123 -0.92 7.16 1.41
C LEU A 123 -1.52 7.43 2.80
N GLN A 124 -2.54 8.28 2.89
CA GLN A 124 -3.24 8.58 4.15
C GLN A 124 -3.89 7.33 4.73
N GLU A 125 -4.53 6.52 3.91
CA GLU A 125 -5.11 5.24 4.31
C GLU A 125 -4.04 4.25 4.80
N ALA A 126 -2.90 4.17 4.11
CA ALA A 126 -1.77 3.34 4.52
C ALA A 126 -1.22 3.77 5.89
N ILE A 127 -1.03 5.07 6.10
CA ILE A 127 -0.55 5.63 7.38
C ILE A 127 -1.55 5.32 8.51
N ALA A 128 -2.84 5.48 8.27
CA ALA A 128 -3.89 5.15 9.24
C ALA A 128 -3.86 3.65 9.60
N CYS A 129 -3.67 2.79 8.60
CA CYS A 129 -3.53 1.34 8.80
C CYS A 129 -2.29 1.00 9.65
N TYR A 130 -1.16 1.65 9.41
CA TYR A 130 0.05 1.44 10.20
C TYR A 130 -0.09 1.95 11.63
N ARG A 131 -0.75 3.08 11.83
CA ARG A 131 -1.09 3.59 13.16
C ARG A 131 -1.94 2.58 13.94
N ASP A 132 -2.95 2.00 13.31
CA ASP A 132 -3.79 0.98 13.94
C ASP A 132 -2.99 -0.30 14.28
N LYS A 133 -2.05 -0.66 13.43
CA LYS A 133 -1.21 -1.86 13.63
C LYS A 133 -0.09 -1.65 14.64
N TYR A 134 0.63 -0.54 14.57
CA TYR A 134 1.86 -0.30 15.33
C TYR A 134 1.68 0.65 16.52
N GLY A 135 0.56 1.35 16.60
CA GLY A 135 0.33 2.41 17.59
C GLY A 135 0.92 3.74 17.16
N CYS A 136 1.30 4.57 18.13
CA CYS A 136 1.77 5.94 17.87
C CYS A 136 3.09 5.99 17.11
N SER A 137 3.94 4.97 17.25
CA SER A 137 5.25 4.93 16.63
C SER A 137 5.78 3.50 16.49
N VAL A 138 6.77 3.33 15.62
CA VAL A 138 7.48 2.06 15.42
C VAL A 138 8.94 2.33 15.11
N GLU A 139 9.81 1.49 15.66
CA GLU A 139 11.25 1.50 15.34
C GLU A 139 11.55 0.45 14.28
N VAL A 140 12.27 0.85 13.25
CA VAL A 140 12.69 -0.04 12.17
C VAL A 140 13.98 0.48 11.53
N ASP A 141 14.95 -0.40 11.34
CA ASP A 141 16.22 -0.13 10.62
C ASP A 141 16.96 1.13 11.09
N GLY A 142 16.97 1.40 12.39
CA GLY A 142 17.65 2.57 12.97
C GLY A 142 16.85 3.88 12.86
N TYR A 143 15.58 3.80 12.50
CA TYR A 143 14.66 4.93 12.42
C TYR A 143 13.50 4.78 13.39
N LEU A 144 13.01 5.89 13.91
CA LEU A 144 11.73 5.98 14.60
C LEU A 144 10.72 6.63 13.67
N ILE A 145 9.68 5.89 13.30
CA ILE A 145 8.55 6.42 12.53
C ILE A 145 7.43 6.72 13.52
N VAL A 146 7.00 7.97 13.53
CA VAL A 146 5.90 8.45 14.38
C VAL A 146 4.68 8.69 13.51
N PHE A 147 3.54 8.11 13.91
CA PHE A 147 2.26 8.24 13.18
C PHE A 147 1.32 9.26 13.81
N GLU A 148 1.47 9.55 15.09
CA GLU A 148 0.63 10.51 15.83
C GLU A 148 1.51 11.50 16.62
N PRO A 149 1.15 12.78 16.63
CA PRO A 149 -0.05 13.44 16.04
C PRO A 149 0.01 13.62 14.54
N CYS A 150 1.18 13.46 13.92
CA CYS A 150 1.39 13.51 12.47
C CYS A 150 2.57 12.62 12.10
N LEU A 151 2.67 12.27 10.82
CA LEU A 151 3.78 11.47 10.32
C LEU A 151 5.09 12.22 10.48
N ALA A 152 6.05 11.61 11.16
CA ALA A 152 7.41 12.10 11.31
C ALA A 152 8.40 10.94 11.34
N VAL A 153 9.62 11.18 10.88
CA VAL A 153 10.68 10.19 10.89
C VAL A 153 11.90 10.79 11.57
N TYR A 154 12.45 10.06 12.51
CA TYR A 154 13.67 10.44 13.23
C TYR A 154 14.72 9.36 13.02
N GLU A 155 15.91 9.77 12.62
CA GLU A 155 17.05 8.89 12.55
C GLU A 155 17.64 8.69 13.94
N ARG A 156 17.86 7.44 14.35
CA ARG A 156 18.63 7.15 15.56
C ARG A 156 20.10 7.28 15.26
N PHE A 157 20.74 8.21 15.95
CA PHE A 157 22.20 8.20 16.04
C PHE A 157 22.57 7.16 17.10
N GLU A 158 23.31 6.14 16.71
CA GLU A 158 24.04 5.36 17.70
C GLU A 158 25.05 6.33 18.33
N ASP A 159 24.90 6.58 19.62
CA ASP A 159 25.98 7.19 20.38
C ASP A 159 27.17 6.24 20.25
N THR A 160 28.04 6.51 19.29
CA THR A 160 29.37 5.96 19.33
C THR A 160 30.04 6.57 20.53
N GLU A 161 29.90 5.93 21.68
CA GLU A 161 30.87 6.08 22.75
C GLU A 161 32.20 5.50 22.24
N ASP A 162 32.83 6.21 21.34
CA ASP A 162 34.21 5.99 21.02
C ASP A 162 35.05 6.93 21.89
N LEU A 163 35.60 6.30 22.81
CA LEU A 163 36.78 6.80 23.52
C LEU A 163 37.95 7.12 22.60
#